data_3005ed2801aaf7a38df3627b283d75ae
#
_entry.id   3005ed2801aaf7a38df3627b283d75ae
#
_cell.length_a   1.000
_cell.length_b   1.000
_cell.length_c   1.000
_cell.angle_alpha   90.00
_cell.angle_beta   90.00
_cell.angle_gamma   90.00
#
_symmetry.space_group_name_H-M   'P 1'
#
loop_
_entity.id
_entity.type
_entity.pdbx_description
1 polymer ?
#
loop_
_entity_poly.entity_id
_entity_poly.type
_entity_poly.pdbx_seq_one_letter_code
_entity_poly.pdbx_strand_id
1 'polypeptide(L)'
;MMTFFIVLAAAAQAYLLGSVDTGILVSKYLYHDDVRNHGSGAAGMTNMLRTFGKKAAALTAAGDVLKGVAAVCIGRWLFGFLPADAAVSPYLGVYLTAILAVVGHTKPIYFGFKGGKGVLVAGG
;
A
#
# COMPACT_ATOMS: atom_id res chain seq x y z
N MET A 1 -16.36 -17.13 14.08
CA MET A 1 -16.30 -15.75 14.63
C MET A 1 -14.88 -15.22 14.65
N MET A 2 -13.93 -15.92 15.27
CA MET A 2 -12.52 -15.53 15.29
C MET A 2 -11.93 -15.40 13.88
N THR A 3 -12.21 -16.36 12.99
CA THR A 3 -11.73 -16.33 11.61
C THR A 3 -12.19 -15.07 10.89
N PHE A 4 -13.45 -14.68 11.06
CA PHE A 4 -13.97 -13.45 10.45
C PHE A 4 -13.19 -12.21 10.91
N PHE A 5 -12.95 -12.07 12.21
CA PHE A 5 -12.23 -10.92 12.74
C PHE A 5 -10.76 -10.88 12.30
N ILE A 6 -10.11 -12.05 12.21
CA ILE A 6 -8.72 -12.14 11.74
C ILE A 6 -8.63 -11.72 10.26
N VAL A 7 -9.52 -12.23 9.42
CA VAL A 7 -9.55 -11.87 8.00
C VAL A 7 -9.86 -10.38 7.82
N LEU A 8 -10.82 -9.86 8.57
CA LEU A 8 -11.18 -8.44 8.53
C LEU A 8 -10.02 -7.56 8.99
N ALA A 9 -9.35 -7.94 10.08
CA ALA A 9 -8.19 -7.19 10.59
C ALA A 9 -7.05 -7.18 9.57
N ALA A 10 -6.76 -8.32 8.96
CA ALA A 10 -5.72 -8.42 7.94
C ALA A 10 -6.03 -7.55 6.71
N ALA A 11 -7.27 -7.58 6.24
CA ALA A 11 -7.71 -6.77 5.10
C ALA A 11 -7.66 -5.28 5.43
N ALA A 12 -8.18 -4.89 6.59
CA ALA A 12 -8.24 -3.50 7.01
C ALA A 12 -6.85 -2.88 7.17
N GLN A 13 -5.92 -3.59 7.85
CA GLN A 13 -4.57 -3.07 8.03
C GLN A 13 -3.84 -2.93 6.69
N ALA A 14 -4.02 -3.88 5.78
CA ALA A 14 -3.39 -3.83 4.46
C ALA A 14 -3.89 -2.63 3.65
N TYR A 15 -5.19 -2.37 3.66
CA TYR A 15 -5.75 -1.20 2.99
C TYR A 15 -5.24 0.10 3.62
N LEU A 16 -5.23 0.19 4.94
CA LEU A 16 -4.78 1.39 5.64
C LEU A 16 -3.29 1.66 5.42
N LEU A 17 -2.44 0.63 5.46
CA LEU A 17 -1.02 0.78 5.16
C LEU A 17 -0.82 1.16 3.69
N GLY A 18 -1.52 0.51 2.78
CA GLY A 18 -1.46 0.85 1.36
C GLY A 18 -1.87 2.28 1.07
N SER A 19 -2.80 2.81 1.86
CA SER A 19 -3.29 4.18 1.73
C SER A 19 -2.25 5.25 2.10
N VAL A 20 -1.16 4.87 2.76
CA VAL A 20 -0.04 5.78 3.05
C VAL A 20 0.77 5.92 1.76
N ASP A 21 0.41 6.88 0.92
CA ASP A 21 1.07 7.09 -0.36
C ASP A 21 2.34 7.92 -0.19
N THR A 22 3.48 7.24 -0.32
CA THR A 22 4.80 7.84 -0.11
C THR A 22 5.05 9.01 -1.08
N GLY A 23 4.65 8.87 -2.34
CA GLY A 23 4.80 9.93 -3.33
C GLY A 23 4.10 11.21 -2.94
N ILE A 24 2.86 11.11 -2.43
CA ILE A 24 2.12 12.27 -1.95
C ILE A 24 2.83 12.90 -0.75
N LEU A 25 3.26 12.06 0.20
CA LEU A 25 3.95 12.54 1.40
C LEU A 25 5.27 13.22 1.06
N VAL A 26 6.09 12.61 0.20
CA VAL A 26 7.36 13.18 -0.23
C VAL A 26 7.13 14.52 -0.94
N SER A 27 6.15 14.58 -1.86
CA SER A 27 5.89 15.81 -2.57
C SER A 27 5.41 16.93 -1.65
N LYS A 28 4.56 16.63 -0.68
CA LYS A 28 4.03 17.64 0.25
C LYS A 28 5.07 18.13 1.25
N TYR A 29 5.82 17.21 1.86
CA TYR A 29 6.70 17.57 2.98
C TYR A 29 8.10 17.95 2.55
N LEU A 30 8.64 17.39 1.46
CA LEU A 30 9.98 17.71 0.98
C LEU A 30 9.99 18.75 -0.13
N TYR A 31 8.97 18.79 -0.96
CA TYR A 31 8.92 19.69 -2.12
C TYR A 31 7.81 20.75 -2.03
N HIS A 32 7.02 20.72 -0.96
CA HIS A 32 5.93 21.68 -0.69
C HIS A 32 4.95 21.78 -1.85
N ASP A 33 4.63 20.63 -2.46
CA ASP A 33 3.77 20.53 -3.63
C ASP A 33 2.98 19.23 -3.54
N ASP A 34 2.10 18.96 -4.50
CA ASP A 34 1.37 17.71 -4.60
C ASP A 34 1.59 17.12 -5.99
N VAL A 35 2.24 15.97 -6.04
CA VAL A 35 2.56 15.28 -7.30
C VAL A 35 1.32 14.98 -8.13
N ARG A 36 0.15 14.88 -7.51
CA ARG A 36 -1.11 14.62 -8.21
C ARG A 36 -1.53 15.77 -9.13
N ASN A 37 -0.94 16.96 -8.95
CA ASN A 37 -1.20 18.14 -9.79
C ASN A 37 -0.22 18.23 -10.96
N HIS A 38 0.66 17.25 -11.15
CA HIS A 38 1.71 17.27 -12.16
C HIS A 38 1.71 16.00 -13.00
N GLY A 39 2.19 16.11 -14.22
CA GLY A 39 2.39 14.97 -15.13
C GLY A 39 1.12 14.13 -15.28
N SER A 40 1.23 12.84 -15.01
CA SER A 40 0.10 11.91 -15.10
C SER A 40 -0.92 12.05 -13.97
N GLY A 41 -0.60 12.81 -12.93
CA GLY A 41 -1.43 12.92 -11.74
C GLY A 41 -1.33 11.73 -10.79
N ALA A 42 -0.50 10.74 -11.10
CA ALA A 42 -0.32 9.56 -10.27
C ALA A 42 0.72 9.79 -9.19
N ALA A 43 0.50 9.23 -8.00
CA ALA A 43 1.41 9.35 -6.86
C ALA A 43 2.47 8.25 -6.88
N GLY A 44 2.97 7.85 -8.04
CA GLY A 44 3.91 6.76 -8.20
C GLY A 44 5.31 7.22 -8.54
N MET A 45 6.25 6.26 -8.51
CA MET A 45 7.66 6.50 -8.75
C MET A 45 7.93 7.21 -10.09
N THR A 46 7.27 6.78 -11.16
CA THR A 46 7.51 7.35 -12.50
C THR A 46 7.13 8.82 -12.56
N ASN A 47 5.97 9.19 -12.02
CA ASN A 47 5.55 10.58 -12.01
C ASN A 47 6.41 11.42 -11.06
N MET A 48 6.83 10.85 -9.94
CA MET A 48 7.76 11.50 -9.02
C MET A 48 9.11 11.75 -9.69
N LEU A 49 9.62 10.79 -10.46
CA LEU A 49 10.86 10.96 -11.22
C LEU A 49 10.73 12.10 -12.23
N ARG A 50 9.62 12.12 -12.96
CA ARG A 50 9.36 13.13 -13.99
C ARG A 50 9.21 14.53 -13.41
N THR A 51 8.59 14.65 -12.25
CA THR A 51 8.24 15.94 -11.64
C THR A 51 9.33 16.47 -10.72
N PHE A 52 9.92 15.63 -9.86
CA PHE A 52 10.84 16.07 -8.79
C PHE A 52 12.25 15.45 -8.89
N GLY A 53 12.47 14.46 -9.74
CA GLY A 53 13.78 13.89 -9.98
C GLY A 53 14.06 12.56 -9.28
N LYS A 54 15.31 12.11 -9.37
CA LYS A 54 15.71 10.75 -8.96
C LYS A 54 15.57 10.49 -7.47
N LYS A 55 15.92 11.47 -6.62
CA LYS A 55 15.83 11.31 -5.16
C LYS A 55 14.38 11.10 -4.73
N ALA A 56 13.47 11.91 -5.28
CA ALA A 56 12.04 11.79 -4.99
C ALA A 56 11.50 10.43 -5.43
N ALA A 57 11.90 9.98 -6.62
CA ALA A 57 11.49 8.67 -7.14
C ALA A 57 12.00 7.53 -6.27
N ALA A 58 13.24 7.59 -5.81
CA ALA A 58 13.84 6.57 -4.95
C ALA A 58 13.15 6.49 -3.60
N LEU A 59 12.86 7.63 -2.99
CA LEU A 59 12.14 7.69 -1.71
C LEU A 59 10.73 7.12 -1.85
N THR A 60 10.04 7.47 -2.93
CA THR A 60 8.69 6.97 -3.21
C THR A 60 8.69 5.46 -3.40
N ALA A 61 9.62 4.94 -4.21
CA ALA A 61 9.74 3.51 -4.46
C ALA A 61 10.03 2.74 -3.15
N ALA A 62 10.98 3.22 -2.36
CA ALA A 62 11.34 2.58 -1.10
C ALA A 62 10.15 2.53 -0.14
N GLY A 63 9.44 3.64 0.02
CA GLY A 63 8.28 3.69 0.90
C GLY A 63 7.14 2.80 0.43
N ASP A 64 6.86 2.79 -0.87
CA ASP A 64 5.78 1.98 -1.42
C ASP A 64 6.09 0.47 -1.31
N VAL A 65 7.34 0.07 -1.54
CA VAL A 65 7.74 -1.33 -1.35
C VAL A 65 7.65 -1.72 0.13
N LEU A 66 8.15 -0.86 1.03
CA LEU A 66 8.14 -1.15 2.46
C LEU A 66 6.72 -1.31 3.00
N LYS A 67 5.79 -0.44 2.61
CA LYS A 67 4.41 -0.58 3.08
C LYS A 67 3.75 -1.85 2.57
N GLY A 68 4.03 -2.25 1.33
CA GLY A 68 3.51 -3.49 0.75
C GLY A 68 4.04 -4.71 1.49
N VAL A 69 5.35 -4.76 1.75
CA VAL A 69 5.98 -5.84 2.51
C VAL A 69 5.42 -5.88 3.93
N ALA A 70 5.30 -4.73 4.59
CA ALA A 70 4.76 -4.66 5.94
C ALA A 70 3.31 -5.17 5.99
N ALA A 71 2.48 -4.79 5.03
CA ALA A 71 1.09 -5.24 4.97
C ALA A 71 0.99 -6.76 4.85
N VAL A 72 1.79 -7.36 3.97
CA VAL A 72 1.80 -8.82 3.78
C VAL A 72 2.34 -9.53 5.02
N CYS A 73 3.41 -9.02 5.62
CA CYS A 73 3.99 -9.63 6.84
C CYS A 73 3.03 -9.59 8.01
N ILE A 74 2.34 -8.46 8.21
CA ILE A 74 1.32 -8.35 9.26
C ILE A 74 0.16 -9.30 8.97
N GLY A 75 -0.27 -9.38 7.72
CA GLY A 75 -1.34 -10.31 7.32
C GLY A 75 -0.98 -11.76 7.60
N ARG A 76 0.24 -12.17 7.28
CA ARG A 76 0.73 -13.53 7.58
C ARG A 76 0.76 -13.78 9.09
N TRP A 77 1.21 -12.81 9.86
CA TRP A 77 1.24 -12.93 11.32
C TRP A 77 -0.18 -13.10 11.88
N LEU A 78 -1.13 -12.30 11.42
CA LEU A 78 -2.52 -12.39 11.85
C LEU A 78 -3.15 -13.74 11.48
N PHE A 79 -2.88 -14.24 10.28
CA PHE A 79 -3.39 -15.53 9.83
C PHE A 79 -2.77 -16.70 10.62
N GLY A 80 -1.64 -16.47 11.26
CA GLY A 80 -1.05 -17.46 12.18
C GLY A 80 -1.91 -17.77 13.40
N PHE A 81 -2.85 -16.90 13.73
CA PHE A 81 -3.80 -17.11 14.83
C PHE A 81 -5.07 -17.86 14.42
N LEU A 82 -5.21 -18.17 13.13
CA LEU A 82 -6.36 -18.95 12.67
C LEU A 82 -6.34 -20.36 13.25
N PRO A 83 -7.50 -20.94 13.63
CA PRO A 83 -7.58 -22.33 14.05
C PRO A 83 -7.06 -23.27 12.96
N ALA A 84 -6.48 -24.41 13.35
CA ALA A 84 -5.94 -25.38 12.39
C ALA A 84 -7.00 -25.94 11.44
N ASP A 85 -8.27 -25.97 11.90
CA ASP A 85 -9.40 -26.46 11.11
C ASP A 85 -10.17 -25.35 10.39
N ALA A 86 -9.62 -24.12 10.37
CA ALA A 86 -10.26 -23.02 9.67
C ALA A 86 -10.33 -23.31 8.16
N ALA A 87 -11.45 -22.93 7.55
CA ALA A 87 -11.69 -23.14 6.12
C ALA A 87 -10.80 -22.25 5.23
N VAL A 88 -10.02 -21.36 5.82
CA VAL A 88 -9.24 -20.35 5.11
C VAL A 88 -7.77 -20.77 5.08
N SER A 89 -7.17 -20.83 3.88
CA SER A 89 -5.76 -21.15 3.73
C SER A 89 -4.88 -19.98 4.20
N PRO A 90 -3.73 -20.24 4.85
CA PRO A 90 -2.76 -19.18 5.17
C PRO A 90 -2.26 -18.42 3.94
N TYR A 91 -2.21 -19.07 2.77
CA TYR A 91 -1.82 -18.41 1.53
C TYR A 91 -2.83 -17.35 1.08
N LEU A 92 -4.11 -17.53 1.44
CA LEU A 92 -5.14 -16.52 1.16
C LEU A 92 -4.81 -15.21 1.86
N GLY A 93 -4.22 -15.25 3.06
CA GLY A 93 -3.79 -14.07 3.78
C GLY A 93 -2.77 -13.25 3.01
N VAL A 94 -1.82 -13.93 2.37
CA VAL A 94 -0.80 -13.25 1.56
C VAL A 94 -1.45 -12.54 0.37
N TYR A 95 -2.31 -13.25 -0.37
CA TYR A 95 -2.97 -12.67 -1.55
C TYR A 95 -3.94 -11.56 -1.18
N LEU A 96 -4.74 -11.76 -0.13
CA LEU A 96 -5.72 -10.78 0.32
C LEU A 96 -5.03 -9.48 0.74
N THR A 97 -3.99 -9.57 1.55
CA THR A 97 -3.29 -8.38 2.03
C THR A 97 -2.55 -7.66 0.91
N ALA A 98 -1.98 -8.42 -0.04
CA ALA A 98 -1.34 -7.82 -1.21
C ALA A 98 -2.35 -7.03 -2.05
N ILE A 99 -3.53 -7.61 -2.30
CA ILE A 99 -4.59 -6.95 -3.08
C ILE A 99 -5.09 -5.70 -2.35
N LEU A 100 -5.35 -5.79 -1.06
CA LEU A 100 -5.86 -4.65 -0.29
C LEU A 100 -4.81 -3.54 -0.16
N ALA A 101 -3.53 -3.88 -0.08
CA ALA A 101 -2.47 -2.88 -0.10
C ALA A 101 -2.43 -2.12 -1.43
N VAL A 102 -2.62 -2.82 -2.55
CA VAL A 102 -2.70 -2.19 -3.87
C VAL A 102 -3.94 -1.30 -3.97
N VAL A 103 -5.08 -1.77 -3.48
CA VAL A 103 -6.31 -0.97 -3.45
C VAL A 103 -6.10 0.30 -2.63
N GLY A 104 -5.46 0.18 -1.46
CA GLY A 104 -5.15 1.34 -0.63
C GLY A 104 -4.23 2.32 -1.33
N HIS A 105 -3.24 1.83 -2.06
CA HIS A 105 -2.31 2.67 -2.80
C HIS A 105 -3.02 3.44 -3.92
N THR A 106 -3.93 2.80 -4.64
CA THR A 106 -4.64 3.42 -5.76
C THR A 106 -5.83 4.26 -5.32
N LYS A 107 -6.48 3.88 -4.22
CA LYS A 107 -7.65 4.58 -3.66
C LYS A 107 -7.45 4.86 -2.19
N PRO A 108 -6.47 5.72 -1.83
CA PRO A 108 -6.10 5.94 -0.44
C PRO A 108 -7.14 6.77 0.31
N ILE A 109 -7.56 6.27 1.48
CA ILE A 109 -8.54 6.96 2.31
C ILE A 109 -8.01 8.31 2.82
N TYR A 110 -6.68 8.40 3.07
CA TYR A 110 -6.08 9.62 3.60
C TYR A 110 -5.96 10.74 2.57
N PHE A 111 -6.11 10.44 1.29
CA PHE A 111 -5.81 11.38 0.21
C PHE A 111 -6.95 11.48 -0.82
N GLY A 112 -8.18 11.33 -0.36
CA GLY A 112 -9.38 11.50 -1.19
C GLY A 112 -9.54 10.44 -2.26
N PHE A 113 -9.01 9.23 -2.01
CA PHE A 113 -9.10 8.07 -2.90
C PHE A 113 -8.41 8.26 -4.26
N LYS A 114 -7.41 9.17 -4.33
CA LYS A 114 -6.58 9.38 -5.51
C LYS A 114 -5.13 9.13 -5.16
N GLY A 115 -4.56 8.04 -5.66
CA GLY A 115 -3.20 7.63 -5.38
C GLY A 115 -2.42 7.21 -6.61
N GLY A 116 -1.53 6.26 -6.45
CA GLY A 116 -0.70 5.72 -7.51
C GLY A 116 -1.40 4.65 -8.33
N LYS A 117 -0.64 4.03 -9.24
CA LYS A 117 -1.17 2.98 -10.12
C LYS A 117 -1.07 1.57 -9.52
N GLY A 118 -0.40 1.42 -8.40
CA GLY A 118 -0.32 0.15 -7.69
C GLY A 118 0.70 -0.86 -8.24
N VAL A 119 1.39 -0.54 -9.32
CA VAL A 119 2.32 -1.48 -9.98
C VAL A 119 3.47 -1.86 -9.05
N LEU A 120 4.09 -0.86 -8.41
CA LEU A 120 5.23 -1.10 -7.53
C LEU A 120 4.82 -1.82 -6.25
N VAL A 121 3.65 -1.52 -5.70
CA VAL A 121 3.14 -2.20 -4.51
C VAL A 121 2.82 -3.65 -4.84
N ALA A 122 2.23 -3.92 -6.00
CA ALA A 122 1.96 -5.28 -6.45
C ALA A 122 3.24 -6.07 -6.69
N GLY A 123 4.30 -5.42 -7.18
CA GLY A 123 5.61 -6.05 -7.40
C GLY A 123 6.45 -6.16 -6.13
N GLY A 124 6.12 -5.37 -5.13
CA GLY A 124 6.80 -5.42 -3.83
C GLY A 124 6.20 -6.46 -2.94
#